data_4bfda9f4ae1a9b7161da9c7a8c7e0194
#
_entry.id   4bfda9f4ae1a9b7161da9c7a8c7e0194
#
_cell.length_a   1.000
_cell.length_b   1.000
_cell.length_c   1.000
_cell.angle_alpha   90.00
_cell.angle_beta   90.00
_cell.angle_gamma   90.00
#
_symmetry.space_group_name_H-M   'P 1'
#
loop_
_entity.id
_entity.type
_entity.pdbx_description
1 polymer ?
#
loop_
_entity_poly.entity_id
_entity_poly.type
_entity_poly.pdbx_seq_one_letter_code
_entity_poly.pdbx_strand_id
1 'polypeptide(L)'
;MPKLMDALTDAAELLDWSVHIYDDCIEFEKYSPAGEDFIFTITGNDEARVVEQVREYAYDFAPDEHAEMWAESRGKRGVPDSIRTLIDDADAIKEMVSELADALRKAEEEYRKEAAG
;
A
#
# COMPACT_ATOMS: atom_id res chain seq x y z
N MET A 1 -11.40 -13.53 -20.23
CA MET A 1 -11.01 -12.13 -20.05
C MET A 1 -10.38 -11.92 -18.69
N PRO A 2 -9.27 -11.19 -18.58
CA PRO A 2 -8.73 -10.87 -17.27
C PRO A 2 -9.71 -9.99 -16.50
N LYS A 3 -9.77 -10.22 -15.20
CA LYS A 3 -10.60 -9.41 -14.31
C LYS A 3 -9.86 -8.12 -13.94
N LEU A 4 -10.61 -7.09 -13.57
CA LEU A 4 -10.00 -5.85 -13.07
C LEU A 4 -9.02 -6.15 -11.92
N MET A 5 -9.38 -7.06 -11.00
CA MET A 5 -8.51 -7.42 -9.88
C MET A 5 -7.15 -7.95 -10.36
N ASP A 6 -7.11 -8.70 -11.45
CA ASP A 6 -5.85 -9.20 -12.00
C ASP A 6 -4.96 -8.05 -12.47
N ALA A 7 -5.54 -7.05 -13.13
CA ALA A 7 -4.80 -5.87 -13.57
C ALA A 7 -4.27 -5.06 -12.38
N LEU A 8 -5.08 -4.92 -11.33
CA LEU A 8 -4.68 -4.21 -10.11
C LEU A 8 -3.56 -4.95 -9.38
N THR A 9 -3.68 -6.26 -9.26
CA THR A 9 -2.66 -7.10 -8.61
C THR A 9 -1.34 -7.01 -9.37
N ASP A 10 -1.38 -7.12 -10.69
CA ASP A 10 -0.17 -7.00 -11.52
C ASP A 10 0.52 -5.64 -11.34
N ALA A 11 -0.27 -4.56 -11.30
CA ALA A 11 0.27 -3.21 -11.09
C ALA A 11 0.95 -3.07 -9.73
N ALA A 12 0.35 -3.65 -8.68
CA ALA A 12 0.93 -3.64 -7.34
C ALA A 12 2.23 -4.45 -7.30
N GLU A 13 2.24 -5.63 -7.90
CA GLU A 13 3.43 -6.49 -7.93
C GLU A 13 4.59 -5.85 -8.67
N LEU A 14 4.33 -5.06 -9.71
CA LEU A 14 5.39 -4.33 -10.41
C LEU A 14 6.11 -3.31 -9.51
N LEU A 15 5.47 -2.88 -8.43
CA LEU A 15 6.04 -2.00 -7.42
C LEU A 15 6.53 -2.77 -6.19
N ASP A 16 6.67 -4.09 -6.30
CA ASP A 16 7.13 -4.98 -5.23
C ASP A 16 6.15 -5.15 -4.06
N TRP A 17 4.88 -4.82 -4.28
CA TRP A 17 3.85 -5.12 -3.29
C TRP A 17 3.36 -6.55 -3.45
N SER A 18 3.12 -7.22 -2.32
CA SER A 18 2.41 -8.50 -2.28
C SER A 18 0.94 -8.23 -1.98
N VAL A 19 0.04 -8.91 -2.69
CA VAL A 19 -1.41 -8.72 -2.54
C VAL A 19 -2.03 -10.03 -2.08
N HIS A 20 -2.74 -9.99 -0.97
CA HIS A 20 -3.44 -11.15 -0.42
C HIS A 20 -4.94 -10.86 -0.37
N ILE A 21 -5.72 -11.63 -1.10
CA ILE A 21 -7.17 -11.42 -1.23
C ILE A 21 -7.91 -12.41 -0.34
N TYR A 22 -8.68 -11.87 0.61
CA TYR A 22 -9.51 -12.65 1.52
C TYR A 22 -10.99 -12.36 1.26
N ASP A 23 -11.87 -13.12 1.91
CA ASP A 23 -13.31 -12.95 1.73
C ASP A 23 -13.82 -11.57 2.18
N ASP A 24 -13.19 -11.01 3.21
CA ASP A 24 -13.64 -9.78 3.85
C ASP A 24 -12.68 -8.60 3.74
N CYS A 25 -11.51 -8.80 3.15
CA CYS A 25 -10.52 -7.73 3.01
C CYS A 25 -9.47 -8.08 1.95
N ILE A 26 -8.68 -7.08 1.58
CA ILE A 26 -7.50 -7.25 0.74
C ILE A 26 -6.32 -6.66 1.51
N GLU A 27 -5.24 -7.41 1.63
CA GLU A 27 -4.04 -7.02 2.35
C GLU A 27 -2.92 -6.69 1.35
N PHE A 28 -2.28 -5.54 1.56
CA PHE A 28 -1.12 -5.11 0.79
C PHE A 28 0.10 -5.09 1.70
N GLU A 29 1.18 -5.71 1.26
CA GLU A 29 2.41 -5.86 2.04
C GLU A 29 3.62 -5.47 1.23
N LYS A 30 4.51 -4.67 1.83
CA LYS A 30 5.80 -4.30 1.23
C LYS A 30 6.77 -3.88 2.33
N TYR A 31 8.04 -4.27 2.19
CA TYR A 31 9.07 -3.79 3.10
C TYR A 31 9.44 -2.35 2.79
N SER A 32 9.56 -1.54 3.83
CA SER A 32 10.02 -0.15 3.71
C SER A 32 11.54 -0.11 3.49
N PRO A 33 12.11 1.04 3.11
CA PRO A 33 13.55 1.17 2.97
C PRO A 33 14.35 0.81 4.22
N ALA A 34 13.81 1.06 5.41
CA ALA A 34 14.46 0.70 6.67
C ALA A 34 14.20 -0.75 7.09
N GLY A 35 13.43 -1.50 6.30
CA GLY A 35 13.16 -2.91 6.55
C GLY A 35 11.93 -3.21 7.38
N GLU A 36 11.03 -2.23 7.58
CA GLU A 36 9.74 -2.49 8.22
C GLU A 36 8.84 -3.28 7.28
N ASP A 37 8.26 -4.35 7.78
CA ASP A 37 7.25 -5.11 7.06
C ASP A 37 5.93 -4.35 7.14
N PHE A 38 5.72 -3.44 6.19
CA PHE A 38 4.55 -2.58 6.18
C PHE A 38 3.36 -3.29 5.54
N ILE A 39 2.27 -3.39 6.30
CA ILE A 39 1.04 -4.06 5.87
C ILE A 39 -0.13 -3.12 6.12
N PHE A 40 -1.01 -2.98 5.13
CA PHE A 40 -2.30 -2.34 5.34
C PHE A 40 -3.40 -3.13 4.65
N THR A 41 -4.63 -2.97 5.12
CA THR A 41 -5.78 -3.67 4.58
C THR A 41 -6.88 -2.70 4.15
N ILE A 42 -7.64 -3.10 3.13
CA ILE A 42 -8.86 -2.41 2.74
C ILE A 42 -10.04 -3.37 2.98
N THR A 43 -11.22 -2.79 3.20
CA THR A 43 -12.42 -3.55 3.54
C THR A 43 -13.03 -4.21 2.30
N GLY A 44 -13.41 -5.48 2.42
CA GLY A 44 -14.05 -6.22 1.36
C GLY A 44 -13.10 -6.63 0.24
N ASN A 45 -13.64 -7.19 -0.81
CA ASN A 45 -12.87 -7.61 -1.97
C ASN A 45 -13.52 -7.19 -3.29
N ASP A 46 -14.36 -6.16 -3.25
CA ASP A 46 -15.01 -5.61 -4.44
C ASP A 46 -13.99 -4.83 -5.29
N GLU A 47 -13.60 -5.39 -6.42
CA GLU A 47 -12.60 -4.80 -7.30
C GLU A 47 -12.94 -3.38 -7.76
N ALA A 48 -14.24 -3.04 -7.83
CA ALA A 48 -14.67 -1.71 -8.23
C ALA A 48 -14.35 -0.63 -7.18
N ARG A 49 -14.05 -1.03 -5.95
CA ARG A 49 -13.80 -0.11 -4.84
C ARG A 49 -12.34 -0.09 -4.37
N VAL A 50 -11.49 -0.93 -4.94
CA VAL A 50 -10.10 -1.07 -4.50
C VAL A 50 -9.33 0.25 -4.65
N VAL A 51 -9.37 0.85 -5.84
CA VAL A 51 -8.62 2.08 -6.13
C VAL A 51 -9.04 3.21 -5.19
N GLU A 52 -10.34 3.40 -5.00
CA GLU A 52 -10.86 4.43 -4.11
C GLU A 52 -10.36 4.25 -2.69
N GLN A 53 -10.45 3.03 -2.14
CA GLN A 53 -10.03 2.75 -0.78
C GLN A 53 -8.52 2.92 -0.58
N VAL A 54 -7.70 2.49 -1.55
CA VAL A 54 -6.25 2.67 -1.48
C VAL A 54 -5.89 4.16 -1.53
N ARG A 55 -6.57 4.92 -2.38
CA ARG A 55 -6.36 6.38 -2.47
C ARG A 55 -6.72 7.08 -1.16
N GLU A 56 -7.84 6.70 -0.55
CA GLU A 56 -8.25 7.24 0.76
C GLU A 56 -7.22 6.91 1.83
N TYR A 57 -6.74 5.67 1.84
CA TYR A 57 -5.70 5.26 2.79
C TYR A 57 -4.43 6.07 2.60
N ALA A 58 -3.98 6.25 1.36
CA ALA A 58 -2.79 7.04 1.06
C ALA A 58 -2.94 8.49 1.50
N TYR A 59 -4.11 9.07 1.29
CA TYR A 59 -4.40 10.44 1.68
C TYR A 59 -4.41 10.61 3.20
N ASP A 60 -5.02 9.64 3.91
CA ASP A 60 -5.17 9.70 5.37
C ASP A 60 -3.92 9.26 6.13
N PHE A 61 -2.97 8.62 5.47
CA PHE A 61 -1.75 8.16 6.13
C PHE A 61 -0.95 9.33 6.68
N ALA A 62 -0.72 9.33 8.00
CA ALA A 62 0.01 10.37 8.69
C ALA A 62 1.40 9.84 9.08
N PRO A 63 2.48 10.26 8.38
CA PRO A 63 3.83 9.77 8.68
C PRO A 63 4.26 10.02 10.12
N ASP A 64 3.90 11.17 10.68
CA ASP A 64 4.26 11.54 12.06
C ASP A 64 3.67 10.55 13.07
N GLU A 65 2.40 10.21 12.90
CA GLU A 65 1.72 9.24 13.77
C GLU A 65 2.33 7.85 13.65
N HIS A 66 2.63 7.44 12.42
CA HIS A 66 3.25 6.14 12.17
C HIS A 66 4.64 6.06 12.82
N ALA A 67 5.44 7.12 12.68
CA ALA A 67 6.76 7.19 13.30
C ALA A 67 6.68 7.13 14.82
N GLU A 68 5.71 7.81 15.42
CA GLU A 68 5.50 7.77 16.88
C GLU A 68 5.16 6.36 17.36
N MET A 69 4.24 5.68 16.67
CA MET A 69 3.86 4.32 17.01
C MET A 69 5.07 3.37 16.95
N TRP A 70 5.88 3.52 15.91
CA TRP A 70 7.04 2.66 15.71
C TRP A 70 8.16 3.00 16.68
N ALA A 71 8.26 4.27 17.08
CA ALA A 71 9.25 4.71 18.07
C ALA A 71 9.02 4.06 19.44
N GLU A 72 7.77 3.75 19.79
CA GLU A 72 7.46 3.02 21.02
C GLU A 72 8.03 1.61 21.01
N SER A 73 8.28 1.05 19.84
CA SER A 73 8.89 -0.27 19.65
C SER A 73 10.41 -0.19 19.45
N ARG A 74 10.99 0.99 19.61
CA ARG A 74 12.42 1.22 19.41
C ARG A 74 13.24 0.32 20.33
N GLY A 75 14.30 -0.25 19.78
CA GLY A 75 15.13 -1.19 20.51
C GLY A 75 14.66 -2.63 20.44
N LYS A 76 13.50 -2.89 19.87
CA LYS A 76 13.03 -4.24 19.62
C LYS A 76 13.64 -4.76 18.33
N ARG A 77 13.67 -6.08 18.19
CA ARG A 77 14.24 -6.73 17.01
C ARG A 77 13.59 -6.22 15.72
N GLY A 78 14.43 -5.79 14.78
CA GLY A 78 13.97 -5.30 13.47
C GLY A 78 13.54 -3.85 13.42
N VAL A 79 13.53 -3.17 14.56
CA VAL A 79 13.13 -1.75 14.63
C VAL A 79 14.38 -0.88 14.77
N PRO A 80 14.56 0.14 13.92
CA PRO A 80 15.68 1.07 14.03
C PRO A 80 15.72 1.80 15.36
N ASP A 81 16.91 2.04 15.90
CA ASP A 81 17.10 2.79 17.14
C ASP A 81 16.99 4.30 16.94
N SER A 82 17.31 4.79 15.74
CA SER A 82 17.34 6.20 15.44
C SER A 82 15.93 6.74 15.15
N ILE A 83 15.50 7.74 15.91
CA ILE A 83 14.23 8.43 15.67
C ILE A 83 14.21 9.07 14.29
N ARG A 84 15.35 9.61 13.85
CA ARG A 84 15.46 10.21 12.51
C ARG A 84 15.21 9.18 11.41
N THR A 85 15.76 7.98 11.57
CA THR A 85 15.51 6.88 10.64
C THR A 85 14.04 6.51 10.60
N LEU A 86 13.37 6.48 11.75
CA LEU A 86 11.94 6.18 11.84
C LEU A 86 11.10 7.23 11.10
N ILE A 87 11.44 8.52 11.27
CA ILE A 87 10.73 9.61 10.61
C ILE A 87 10.94 9.55 9.10
N ASP A 88 12.18 9.39 8.66
CA ASP A 88 12.50 9.28 7.24
C ASP A 88 11.83 8.08 6.60
N ASP A 89 11.78 6.96 7.31
CA ASP A 89 11.14 5.74 6.82
C ASP A 89 9.61 5.91 6.74
N ALA A 90 9.00 6.58 7.70
CA ALA A 90 7.56 6.86 7.66
C ALA A 90 7.20 7.73 6.45
N ASP A 91 8.04 8.72 6.13
CA ASP A 91 7.85 9.54 4.93
C ASP A 91 7.99 8.69 3.65
N ALA A 92 8.95 7.76 3.63
CA ALA A 92 9.14 6.85 2.52
C ALA A 92 7.94 5.91 2.35
N ILE A 93 7.35 5.45 3.46
CA ILE A 93 6.13 4.63 3.42
C ILE A 93 4.97 5.43 2.82
N LYS A 94 4.82 6.69 3.19
CA LYS A 94 3.80 7.57 2.60
C LYS A 94 3.95 7.63 1.08
N GLU A 95 5.17 7.78 0.60
CA GLU A 95 5.45 7.78 -0.84
C GLU A 95 5.14 6.42 -1.48
N MET A 96 5.51 5.31 -0.83
CA MET A 96 5.22 3.96 -1.32
C MET A 96 3.72 3.75 -1.52
N VAL A 97 2.91 4.15 -0.55
CA VAL A 97 1.46 3.99 -0.62
C VAL A 97 0.88 4.90 -1.69
N SER A 98 1.39 6.12 -1.81
CA SER A 98 0.95 7.07 -2.84
C SER A 98 1.28 6.57 -4.26
N GLU A 99 2.46 5.99 -4.45
CA GLU A 99 2.84 5.37 -5.73
C GLU A 99 1.92 4.20 -6.07
N LEU A 100 1.60 3.37 -5.07
CA LEU A 100 0.66 2.27 -5.25
C LEU A 100 -0.71 2.78 -5.69
N ALA A 101 -1.23 3.80 -5.01
CA ALA A 101 -2.53 4.37 -5.35
C ALA A 101 -2.55 4.90 -6.79
N ASP A 102 -1.50 5.58 -7.22
CA ASP A 102 -1.39 6.09 -8.59
C ASP A 102 -1.31 4.94 -9.61
N ALA A 103 -0.53 3.91 -9.31
CA ALA A 103 -0.38 2.77 -10.21
C ALA A 103 -1.71 2.02 -10.38
N LEU A 104 -2.45 1.82 -9.29
CA LEU A 104 -3.75 1.16 -9.33
C LEU A 104 -4.77 2.00 -10.12
N ARG A 105 -4.75 3.31 -9.93
CA ARG A 105 -5.63 4.21 -10.68
C ARG A 105 -5.37 4.13 -12.17
N LYS A 106 -4.11 4.16 -12.58
CA LYS A 106 -3.73 4.06 -13.99
C LYS A 106 -4.12 2.70 -14.58
N ALA A 107 -3.89 1.63 -13.83
CA ALA A 107 -4.25 0.28 -14.25
C ALA A 107 -5.77 0.15 -14.45
N GLU A 108 -6.56 0.74 -13.56
CA GLU A 108 -8.01 0.74 -13.68
C GLU A 108 -8.46 1.51 -14.92
N GLU A 109 -7.88 2.68 -15.18
CA GLU A 109 -8.20 3.48 -16.36
C GLU A 109 -7.91 2.72 -17.65
N GLU A 110 -6.75 2.08 -17.73
CA GLU A 110 -6.36 1.29 -18.89
C GLU A 110 -7.28 0.09 -19.09
N TYR A 111 -7.61 -0.60 -18.00
CA TYR A 111 -8.52 -1.73 -18.03
C TYR A 111 -9.90 -1.32 -18.57
N ARG A 112 -10.44 -0.19 -18.11
CA ARG A 112 -11.74 0.30 -18.54
C ARG A 112 -11.73 0.72 -20.01
N LYS A 113 -10.64 1.30 -20.50
CA LYS A 113 -10.49 1.65 -21.91
C LYS A 113 -10.49 0.41 -22.78
N GLU A 114 -9.74 -0.62 -22.41
CA GLU A 114 -9.69 -1.88 -23.15
C GLU A 114 -11.04 -2.59 -23.12
N ALA A 115 -11.73 -2.57 -21.99
CA ALA A 115 -13.05 -3.18 -21.87
C ALA A 115 -14.11 -2.44 -22.67
N ALA A 116 -13.98 -1.11 -22.84
CA ALA A 116 -14.92 -0.29 -23.59
C ALA A 116 -14.63 -0.29 -25.10
N GLY A 117 -13.41 -0.59 -25.45
CA GLY A 117 -12.98 -0.65 -26.85
C GLY A 117 -13.20 -2.01 -27.45
#